data_3777408ce44f9a5c9d954876893a82a5
#
_entry.id   3777408ce44f9a5c9d954876893a82a5
#
_cell.length_a   1.000
_cell.length_b   1.000
_cell.length_c   1.000
_cell.angle_alpha   90.00
_cell.angle_beta   90.00
_cell.angle_gamma   90.00
#
_symmetry.space_group_name_H-M   'P 1'
#
loop_
_entity.id
_entity.type
_entity.pdbx_description
1 polymer ?
#
loop_
_entity_poly.entity_id
_entity_poly.type
_entity_poly.pdbx_seq_one_letter_code
_entity_poly.pdbx_strand_id
1 'polypeptide(L)'
;MPATTLDSRDESITRFVLQSQGNRYTLSGWNNQLRPDEPVPWALGRHRYAPPFAARSYTQIIGDEQYIVALFVWGSGRLKISDLRIGDTPIEHYNNVEIEHREGLAGDDPVTLYPRQVIEDGESVELVRPRPRNEAGEIVSGEAIEAPVVRVTASATQIATLIFWFPTGLYRLNREMDQQKSLKVEVRIRQRLSDEDDWDEVTTLALIANRDDPFFRQFSWQLPSRGRWQVEVTRMTAERTNDRYFDQVMLAAVQSIRSEYPLNVAKPLALTAIRIRATYQLNG
;
A
#
# COMPACT_ATOMS: atom_id res chain seq x y z
N MET A 1 -5.25 -39.75 31.49
CA MET A 1 -4.55 -38.57 30.96
C MET A 1 -5.63 -37.61 30.48
N PRO A 2 -5.78 -36.41 31.05
CA PRO A 2 -6.83 -35.50 30.65
C PRO A 2 -6.40 -34.73 29.37
N ALA A 3 -7.35 -34.62 28.44
CA ALA A 3 -7.22 -33.82 27.24
C ALA A 3 -7.15 -32.35 27.60
N THR A 4 -6.11 -31.67 27.12
CA THR A 4 -5.92 -30.23 27.26
C THR A 4 -6.91 -29.54 26.30
N THR A 5 -7.91 -28.89 26.83
CA THR A 5 -8.79 -27.97 26.13
C THR A 5 -7.98 -26.74 25.66
N LEU A 6 -7.85 -26.57 24.36
CA LEU A 6 -7.30 -25.35 23.76
C LEU A 6 -8.24 -24.18 24.10
N ASP A 7 -7.66 -23.16 24.70
CA ASP A 7 -8.34 -21.97 25.20
C ASP A 7 -8.94 -21.16 24.04
N SER A 8 -10.25 -20.93 24.10
CA SER A 8 -11.01 -20.17 23.11
C SER A 8 -10.62 -18.68 22.95
N ARG A 9 -9.62 -18.23 23.72
CA ARG A 9 -9.08 -16.85 23.65
C ARG A 9 -8.17 -16.61 22.44
N ASP A 10 -7.47 -17.64 21.95
CA ASP A 10 -6.57 -17.48 20.80
C ASP A 10 -7.31 -17.29 19.47
N GLU A 11 -8.48 -17.92 19.30
CA GLU A 11 -9.29 -17.73 18.09
C GLU A 11 -9.90 -16.32 17.97
N SER A 12 -10.24 -15.70 19.11
CA SER A 12 -10.79 -14.34 19.13
C SER A 12 -9.75 -13.27 18.79
N ILE A 13 -8.50 -13.47 19.23
CA ILE A 13 -7.39 -12.56 18.93
C ILE A 13 -7.00 -12.68 17.45
N THR A 14 -6.93 -13.87 16.91
CA THR A 14 -6.65 -14.10 15.49
C THR A 14 -7.74 -13.51 14.59
N ARG A 15 -9.00 -13.61 14.98
CA ARG A 15 -10.13 -13.00 14.27
C ARG A 15 -10.14 -11.49 14.34
N PHE A 16 -9.74 -10.91 15.47
CA PHE A 16 -9.65 -9.45 15.63
C PHE A 16 -8.51 -8.85 14.82
N VAL A 17 -7.36 -9.51 14.74
CA VAL A 17 -6.22 -9.09 13.91
C VAL A 17 -6.55 -9.20 12.42
N LEU A 18 -7.30 -10.21 11.98
CA LEU A 18 -7.77 -10.34 10.59
C LEU A 18 -8.85 -9.32 10.23
N GLN A 19 -9.69 -8.89 11.18
CA GLN A 19 -10.68 -7.84 10.97
C GLN A 19 -10.07 -6.42 10.98
N SER A 20 -8.95 -6.20 11.67
CA SER A 20 -8.27 -4.89 11.69
C SER A 20 -7.39 -4.64 10.45
N GLN A 21 -7.12 -5.65 9.62
CA GLN A 21 -6.49 -5.50 8.29
C GLN A 21 -7.49 -4.98 7.24
N GLY A 22 -8.46 -4.16 7.67
CA GLY A 22 -9.56 -3.67 6.88
C GLY A 22 -9.19 -3.32 5.44
N ASN A 23 -9.90 -3.90 4.50
CA ASN A 23 -10.02 -3.57 3.06
C ASN A 23 -8.71 -3.26 2.30
N ARG A 24 -7.57 -3.78 2.75
CA ARG A 24 -6.35 -3.78 1.96
C ARG A 24 -6.40 -4.96 1.00
N TYR A 25 -6.75 -4.68 -0.22
CA TYR A 25 -6.71 -5.68 -1.27
C TYR A 25 -5.26 -6.03 -1.57
N THR A 26 -4.91 -7.30 -1.46
CA THR A 26 -3.62 -7.85 -1.85
C THR A 26 -3.83 -8.93 -2.89
N LEU A 27 -2.83 -9.18 -3.72
CA LEU A 27 -2.87 -10.31 -4.68
C LEU A 27 -2.63 -11.68 -3.99
N SER A 28 -2.89 -11.80 -2.71
CA SER A 28 -2.57 -12.99 -1.90
C SER A 28 -3.35 -14.26 -2.25
N GLY A 29 -4.35 -14.19 -3.11
CA GLY A 29 -5.08 -15.37 -3.62
C GLY A 29 -4.62 -15.87 -4.99
N TRP A 30 -3.67 -15.19 -5.61
CA TRP A 30 -3.20 -15.55 -6.95
C TRP A 30 -2.12 -16.63 -6.87
N ASN A 31 -2.21 -17.64 -7.72
CA ASN A 31 -1.21 -18.70 -7.83
C ASN A 31 0.12 -18.22 -8.47
N ASN A 32 0.23 -16.94 -8.77
CA ASN A 32 1.43 -16.32 -9.30
C ASN A 32 2.44 -16.07 -8.18
N GLN A 33 3.68 -16.50 -8.36
CA GLN A 33 4.75 -16.33 -7.38
C GLN A 33 5.87 -15.48 -7.94
N LEU A 34 6.49 -14.66 -7.08
CA LEU A 34 7.77 -14.04 -7.40
C LEU A 34 8.88 -15.10 -7.21
N ARG A 35 9.66 -15.35 -8.27
CA ARG A 35 10.71 -16.38 -8.32
C ARG A 35 12.05 -15.76 -8.70
N PRO A 36 12.71 -15.02 -7.77
CA PRO A 36 13.85 -14.18 -8.11
C PRO A 36 15.06 -14.94 -8.66
N ASP A 37 15.25 -16.19 -8.26
CA ASP A 37 16.43 -17.00 -8.62
C ASP A 37 16.10 -18.13 -9.60
N GLU A 38 14.88 -18.18 -10.12
CA GLU A 38 14.49 -19.17 -11.11
C GLU A 38 14.70 -18.68 -12.55
N PRO A 39 15.02 -19.57 -13.49
CA PRO A 39 15.13 -19.20 -14.90
C PRO A 39 13.78 -18.75 -15.45
N VAL A 40 13.83 -17.79 -16.38
CA VAL A 40 12.62 -17.33 -17.09
C VAL A 40 11.98 -18.52 -17.82
N PRO A 41 10.67 -18.71 -17.74
CA PRO A 41 9.98 -19.80 -18.41
C PRO A 41 10.20 -19.80 -19.93
N TRP A 42 10.18 -21.00 -20.51
CA TRP A 42 10.11 -21.19 -21.96
C TRP A 42 8.76 -21.81 -22.29
N ALA A 43 7.96 -21.12 -23.12
CA ALA A 43 6.68 -21.62 -23.57
C ALA A 43 6.77 -22.03 -25.03
N LEU A 44 6.50 -23.31 -25.31
CA LEU A 44 6.47 -23.88 -26.65
C LEU A 44 5.07 -24.40 -26.97
N GLY A 45 4.50 -23.96 -28.08
CA GLY A 45 3.12 -24.28 -28.44
C GLY A 45 2.08 -23.44 -27.70
N ARG A 46 0.87 -23.98 -27.56
CA ARG A 46 -0.27 -23.28 -26.93
C ARG A 46 -0.51 -23.87 -25.55
N HIS A 47 -0.38 -23.00 -24.52
CA HIS A 47 -0.58 -23.38 -23.12
C HIS A 47 -1.44 -22.36 -22.38
N ARG A 48 -2.17 -22.83 -21.36
CA ARG A 48 -2.77 -21.99 -20.31
C ARG A 48 -1.98 -22.23 -19.02
N TYR A 49 -1.41 -21.18 -18.46
CA TYR A 49 -0.70 -21.27 -17.19
C TYR A 49 -0.69 -19.91 -16.48
N ALA A 50 -0.41 -19.91 -15.17
CA ALA A 50 -0.22 -18.72 -14.39
C ALA A 50 1.25 -18.27 -14.48
N PRO A 51 1.56 -17.12 -15.12
CA PRO A 51 2.92 -16.64 -15.25
C PRO A 51 3.46 -16.17 -13.90
N PRO A 52 4.77 -16.32 -13.61
CA PRO A 52 5.35 -15.74 -12.41
C PRO A 52 5.36 -14.21 -12.49
N PHE A 53 5.42 -13.58 -11.32
CA PHE A 53 5.68 -12.14 -11.25
C PHE A 53 7.10 -11.84 -11.73
N ALA A 54 7.24 -10.87 -12.62
CA ALA A 54 8.55 -10.33 -13.05
C ALA A 54 9.12 -9.35 -12.02
N ALA A 55 8.24 -8.71 -11.22
CA ALA A 55 8.59 -7.82 -10.14
C ALA A 55 7.49 -7.84 -9.06
N ARG A 56 7.78 -7.33 -7.86
CA ARG A 56 6.80 -7.24 -6.79
C ARG A 56 5.63 -6.34 -7.19
N SER A 57 4.41 -6.79 -6.94
CA SER A 57 3.25 -5.91 -7.07
C SER A 57 3.28 -4.81 -6.01
N TYR A 58 2.67 -3.68 -6.31
CA TYR A 58 2.56 -2.56 -5.39
C TYR A 58 1.22 -1.84 -5.54
N THR A 59 0.90 -1.04 -4.54
CA THR A 59 -0.30 -0.20 -4.51
C THR A 59 -0.01 1.16 -5.16
N GLN A 60 -0.92 1.62 -6.00
CA GLN A 60 -0.92 2.98 -6.53
C GLN A 60 -2.23 3.67 -6.15
N ILE A 61 -2.15 4.90 -5.64
CA ILE A 61 -3.34 5.70 -5.38
C ILE A 61 -3.54 6.67 -6.55
N ILE A 62 -4.72 6.59 -7.18
CA ILE A 62 -5.12 7.49 -8.26
C ILE A 62 -6.40 8.20 -7.81
N GLY A 63 -6.30 9.51 -7.60
CA GLY A 63 -7.35 10.24 -6.89
C GLY A 63 -7.42 9.76 -5.45
N ASP A 64 -8.54 9.14 -5.07
CA ASP A 64 -8.79 8.59 -3.74
C ASP A 64 -8.90 7.06 -3.73
N GLU A 65 -8.67 6.45 -4.89
CA GLU A 65 -8.89 5.04 -5.14
C GLU A 65 -7.59 4.26 -5.17
N GLN A 66 -7.65 3.05 -4.64
CA GLN A 66 -6.54 2.11 -4.63
C GLN A 66 -6.51 1.29 -5.92
N TYR A 67 -5.35 1.21 -6.54
CA TYR A 67 -5.04 0.32 -7.66
C TYR A 67 -3.91 -0.62 -7.28
N ILE A 68 -3.95 -1.83 -7.80
CA ILE A 68 -2.85 -2.77 -7.73
C ILE A 68 -2.14 -2.77 -9.08
N VAL A 69 -0.82 -2.59 -9.04
CA VAL A 69 0.05 -2.66 -10.21
C VAL A 69 0.89 -3.93 -10.12
N ALA A 70 0.87 -4.72 -11.16
CA ALA A 70 1.60 -5.97 -11.24
C ALA A 70 2.27 -6.14 -12.61
N LEU A 71 3.41 -6.81 -12.61
CA LEU A 71 4.15 -7.18 -13.82
C LEU A 71 4.39 -8.69 -13.84
N PHE A 72 4.02 -9.32 -14.93
CA PHE A 72 4.16 -10.75 -15.17
C PHE A 72 5.14 -11.04 -16.31
N VAL A 73 5.86 -12.15 -16.21
CA VAL A 73 6.69 -12.68 -17.29
C VAL A 73 6.13 -14.00 -17.80
N TRP A 74 5.79 -14.04 -19.08
CA TRP A 74 5.24 -15.23 -19.72
C TRP A 74 6.34 -16.17 -20.24
N GLY A 75 7.47 -15.60 -20.64
CA GLY A 75 8.58 -16.39 -21.13
C GLY A 75 9.62 -15.60 -21.91
N SER A 76 10.66 -16.30 -22.32
CA SER A 76 11.72 -15.77 -23.18
C SER A 76 11.36 -15.97 -24.64
N GLY A 77 11.61 -14.94 -25.46
CA GLY A 77 11.31 -14.93 -26.89
C GLY A 77 9.86 -14.55 -27.21
N ARG A 78 9.54 -14.60 -28.50
CA ARG A 78 8.24 -14.10 -28.98
C ARG A 78 7.07 -15.01 -28.57
N LEU A 79 6.12 -14.48 -27.86
CA LEU A 79 4.88 -15.14 -27.46
C LEU A 79 3.66 -14.28 -27.79
N LYS A 80 2.60 -14.89 -28.32
CA LYS A 80 1.30 -14.26 -28.44
C LYS A 80 0.49 -14.52 -27.18
N ILE A 81 0.16 -13.46 -26.45
CA ILE A 81 -0.62 -13.49 -25.22
C ILE A 81 -2.08 -13.24 -25.57
N SER A 82 -3.00 -14.07 -25.08
CA SER A 82 -4.44 -13.93 -25.31
C SER A 82 -5.24 -14.60 -24.20
N ASP A 83 -6.52 -14.27 -24.08
CA ASP A 83 -7.46 -14.86 -23.12
C ASP A 83 -6.98 -14.72 -21.67
N LEU A 84 -6.69 -13.48 -21.27
CA LEU A 84 -6.30 -13.19 -19.88
C LEU A 84 -7.47 -13.40 -18.94
N ARG A 85 -7.16 -14.03 -17.79
CA ARG A 85 -8.16 -14.29 -16.74
C ARG A 85 -7.59 -14.07 -15.36
N ILE A 86 -8.46 -13.72 -14.42
CA ILE A 86 -8.19 -13.78 -12.99
C ILE A 86 -9.02 -14.94 -12.44
N GLY A 87 -8.34 -16.01 -12.02
CA GLY A 87 -9.01 -17.29 -11.80
C GLY A 87 -9.64 -17.81 -13.09
N ASP A 88 -10.95 -18.02 -13.08
CA ASP A 88 -11.70 -18.43 -14.27
C ASP A 88 -12.45 -17.27 -14.96
N THR A 89 -12.42 -16.08 -14.39
CA THR A 89 -13.11 -14.91 -14.91
C THR A 89 -12.27 -14.18 -15.95
N PRO A 90 -12.77 -13.96 -17.19
CA PRO A 90 -12.10 -13.16 -18.21
C PRO A 90 -11.81 -11.75 -17.71
N ILE A 91 -10.66 -11.19 -18.10
CA ILE A 91 -10.19 -9.88 -17.62
C ILE A 91 -11.13 -8.75 -18.04
N GLU A 92 -11.85 -8.92 -19.15
CA GLU A 92 -12.82 -7.96 -19.70
C GLU A 92 -14.07 -7.78 -18.81
N HIS A 93 -14.29 -8.71 -17.86
CA HIS A 93 -15.39 -8.60 -16.89
C HIS A 93 -15.03 -7.74 -15.68
N TYR A 94 -13.78 -7.31 -15.56
CA TYR A 94 -13.33 -6.43 -14.49
C TYR A 94 -13.37 -4.97 -14.95
N ASN A 95 -13.78 -4.10 -14.06
CA ASN A 95 -13.81 -2.66 -14.31
C ASN A 95 -12.49 -1.99 -13.91
N ASN A 96 -12.17 -0.88 -14.61
CA ASN A 96 -10.97 -0.09 -14.31
C ASN A 96 -9.68 -0.94 -14.33
N VAL A 97 -9.49 -1.66 -15.42
CA VAL A 97 -8.29 -2.44 -15.72
C VAL A 97 -7.57 -1.82 -16.89
N GLU A 98 -6.29 -1.60 -16.72
CA GLU A 98 -5.38 -1.22 -17.80
C GLU A 98 -4.36 -2.34 -17.98
N ILE A 99 -4.08 -2.69 -19.23
CA ILE A 99 -3.23 -3.81 -19.59
C ILE A 99 -2.25 -3.36 -20.68
N GLU A 100 -1.01 -3.73 -20.52
CA GLU A 100 0.05 -3.47 -21.47
C GLU A 100 0.84 -4.74 -21.72
N HIS A 101 0.96 -5.15 -22.98
CA HIS A 101 1.68 -6.34 -23.39
C HIS A 101 2.98 -6.01 -24.10
N ARG A 102 3.96 -6.89 -23.92
CA ARG A 102 5.14 -7.02 -24.77
C ARG A 102 5.24 -8.46 -25.22
N GLU A 103 5.37 -8.66 -26.53
CA GLU A 103 5.43 -10.02 -27.12
C GLU A 103 6.79 -10.69 -26.97
N GLY A 104 7.79 -10.01 -26.46
CA GLY A 104 9.16 -10.51 -26.33
C GLY A 104 9.96 -10.36 -27.62
N LEU A 105 9.73 -9.26 -28.36
CA LEU A 105 10.53 -8.88 -29.50
C LEU A 105 11.75 -8.05 -29.04
N ALA A 106 12.85 -8.15 -29.78
CA ALA A 106 14.08 -7.40 -29.47
C ALA A 106 13.89 -5.87 -29.55
N GLY A 107 12.86 -5.38 -30.24
CA GLY A 107 12.53 -3.97 -30.39
C GLY A 107 11.31 -3.51 -29.58
N ASP A 108 10.83 -4.34 -28.62
CA ASP A 108 9.70 -3.93 -27.79
C ASP A 108 10.09 -2.75 -26.90
N ASP A 109 9.24 -1.73 -26.88
CA ASP A 109 9.39 -0.62 -25.94
C ASP A 109 9.22 -1.08 -24.48
N PRO A 110 9.88 -0.43 -23.51
CA PRO A 110 9.66 -0.71 -22.10
C PRO A 110 8.18 -0.57 -21.70
N VAL A 111 7.75 -1.36 -20.72
CA VAL A 111 6.39 -1.23 -20.15
C VAL A 111 6.26 0.11 -19.42
N THR A 112 5.14 0.80 -19.61
CA THR A 112 4.87 2.11 -19.02
C THR A 112 4.03 2.03 -17.75
N LEU A 113 3.17 1.00 -17.60
CA LEU A 113 2.36 0.79 -16.41
C LEU A 113 3.18 0.36 -15.19
N TYR A 114 4.35 -0.24 -15.40
CA TYR A 114 5.28 -0.62 -14.33
C TYR A 114 6.69 -0.07 -14.62
N PRO A 115 6.91 1.24 -14.54
CA PRO A 115 8.13 1.87 -15.03
C PRO A 115 9.35 1.73 -14.11
N ARG A 116 9.14 1.42 -12.82
CA ARG A 116 10.20 1.41 -11.80
C ARG A 116 10.00 0.31 -10.80
N GLN A 117 11.09 -0.18 -10.21
CA GLN A 117 11.01 -1.11 -9.09
C GLN A 117 10.47 -0.40 -7.85
N VAL A 118 9.35 -0.87 -7.33
CA VAL A 118 8.73 -0.43 -6.09
C VAL A 118 8.79 -1.58 -5.07
N ILE A 119 9.32 -1.29 -3.89
CA ILE A 119 9.27 -2.20 -2.75
C ILE A 119 8.30 -1.59 -1.77
N GLU A 120 7.17 -2.24 -1.59
CA GLU A 120 6.13 -1.82 -0.66
C GLU A 120 6.22 -2.62 0.62
N ASP A 121 6.31 -1.89 1.73
CA ASP A 121 6.18 -2.41 3.08
C ASP A 121 4.81 -1.98 3.62
N GLY A 122 3.96 -2.97 3.76
CA GLY A 122 2.55 -2.76 3.98
C GLY A 122 2.10 -3.18 5.37
N GLU A 123 2.26 -2.31 6.33
CA GLU A 123 1.71 -2.43 7.67
C GLU A 123 0.71 -1.31 7.93
N SER A 124 -0.52 -1.66 8.30
CA SER A 124 -1.51 -0.67 8.70
C SER A 124 -1.33 -0.33 10.18
N VAL A 125 -0.81 0.87 10.45
CA VAL A 125 -0.62 1.38 11.81
C VAL A 125 -1.43 2.66 11.97
N GLU A 126 -2.24 2.73 13.02
CA GLU A 126 -2.99 3.95 13.35
C GLU A 126 -2.04 5.03 13.84
N LEU A 127 -2.16 6.23 13.26
CA LEU A 127 -1.44 7.40 13.72
C LEU A 127 -2.27 8.09 14.80
N VAL A 128 -1.75 8.06 16.01
CA VAL A 128 -2.42 8.60 17.20
C VAL A 128 -1.63 9.76 17.81
N ARG A 129 -2.33 10.66 18.51
CA ARG A 129 -1.77 11.66 19.40
C ARG A 129 -2.66 11.79 20.63
N PRO A 130 -2.54 10.83 21.57
CA PRO A 130 -3.42 10.75 22.72
C PRO A 130 -3.24 11.94 23.68
N ARG A 131 -4.31 12.30 24.36
CA ARG A 131 -4.25 13.23 25.49
C ARG A 131 -3.77 12.52 26.74
N PRO A 132 -3.08 13.23 27.66
CA PRO A 132 -2.70 12.65 28.94
C PRO A 132 -3.92 12.13 29.71
N ARG A 133 -3.76 10.97 30.36
CA ARG A 133 -4.82 10.34 31.16
C ARG A 133 -4.30 10.03 32.56
N ASN A 134 -5.19 10.10 33.53
CA ASN A 134 -4.92 9.66 34.90
C ASN A 134 -5.01 8.13 35.04
N GLU A 135 -4.75 7.59 36.22
CA GLU A 135 -4.83 6.14 36.50
C GLU A 135 -6.24 5.56 36.27
N ALA A 136 -7.28 6.37 36.38
CA ALA A 136 -8.66 5.99 36.08
C ALA A 136 -9.00 6.03 34.57
N GLY A 137 -8.05 6.42 33.69
CA GLY A 137 -8.23 6.54 32.24
C GLY A 137 -8.92 7.84 31.79
N GLU A 138 -9.18 8.77 32.69
CA GLU A 138 -9.81 10.05 32.39
C GLU A 138 -8.79 11.05 31.83
N ILE A 139 -9.18 11.85 30.83
CA ILE A 139 -8.33 12.87 30.25
C ILE A 139 -8.06 13.97 31.26
N VAL A 140 -6.78 14.24 31.47
CA VAL A 140 -6.31 15.35 32.33
C VAL A 140 -5.75 16.49 31.48
N SER A 141 -5.58 17.66 32.12
CA SER A 141 -4.95 18.80 31.46
C SER A 141 -3.49 18.52 31.14
N GLY A 142 -3.04 18.91 29.95
CA GLY A 142 -1.67 18.75 29.46
C GLY A 142 -1.64 18.72 27.94
N GLU A 143 -0.43 18.80 27.40
CA GLU A 143 -0.21 18.65 25.97
C GLU A 143 -0.44 17.22 25.51
N ALA A 144 -0.99 17.05 24.31
CA ALA A 144 -1.15 15.74 23.71
C ALA A 144 0.21 15.10 23.42
N ILE A 145 0.31 13.82 23.69
CA ILE A 145 1.56 13.06 23.63
C ILE A 145 1.89 12.70 22.19
N GLU A 146 3.09 13.00 21.73
CA GLU A 146 3.56 12.55 20.42
C GLU A 146 3.80 11.05 20.44
N ALA A 147 3.28 10.37 19.42
CA ALA A 147 3.44 8.94 19.19
C ALA A 147 3.97 8.70 17.77
N PRO A 148 5.27 8.92 17.54
CA PRO A 148 5.85 8.78 16.22
C PRO A 148 5.89 7.31 15.78
N VAL A 149 5.56 7.07 14.51
CA VAL A 149 5.72 5.78 13.83
C VAL A 149 6.95 5.87 12.94
N VAL A 150 7.95 5.04 13.20
CA VAL A 150 9.19 4.99 12.41
C VAL A 150 9.17 3.77 11.51
N ARG A 151 9.52 3.97 10.25
CA ARG A 151 9.69 2.91 9.24
C ARG A 151 11.03 3.08 8.54
N VAL A 152 11.54 1.97 8.00
CA VAL A 152 12.83 1.95 7.31
C VAL A 152 12.60 1.62 5.85
N THR A 153 13.11 2.43 4.95
CA THR A 153 13.05 2.15 3.52
C THR A 153 13.97 0.98 3.13
N ALA A 154 13.72 0.39 1.98
CA ALA A 154 14.67 -0.55 1.39
C ALA A 154 16.03 0.14 1.10
N SER A 155 17.08 -0.65 0.94
CA SER A 155 18.38 -0.14 0.51
C SER A 155 18.30 0.49 -0.88
N ALA A 156 19.15 1.47 -1.16
CA ALA A 156 19.23 2.14 -2.46
C ALA A 156 17.93 2.85 -2.91
N THR A 157 17.10 3.28 -1.95
CA THR A 157 15.89 4.05 -2.22
C THR A 157 16.26 5.46 -2.64
N GLN A 158 15.56 6.00 -3.64
CA GLN A 158 15.67 7.38 -4.11
C GLN A 158 14.40 8.18 -3.89
N ILE A 159 13.24 7.53 -3.96
CA ILE A 159 11.95 8.17 -3.71
C ILE A 159 11.25 7.35 -2.64
N ALA A 160 10.75 8.03 -1.61
CA ALA A 160 9.87 7.44 -0.61
C ALA A 160 8.42 7.87 -0.87
N THR A 161 7.49 6.96 -0.62
CA THR A 161 6.06 7.24 -0.71
C THR A 161 5.36 6.70 0.52
N LEU A 162 4.50 7.51 1.12
CA LEU A 162 3.62 7.12 2.20
C LEU A 162 2.18 7.02 1.66
N ILE A 163 1.50 5.95 2.05
CA ILE A 163 0.08 5.77 1.76
C ILE A 163 -0.68 5.87 3.07
N PHE A 164 -1.59 6.84 3.14
CA PHE A 164 -2.51 7.03 4.26
C PHE A 164 -3.88 6.48 3.89
N TRP A 165 -4.52 5.82 4.84
CA TRP A 165 -5.87 5.30 4.71
C TRP A 165 -6.77 5.90 5.79
N PHE A 166 -7.96 6.29 5.38
CA PHE A 166 -9.02 6.84 6.23
C PHE A 166 -10.19 5.84 6.22
N PRO A 167 -10.24 4.90 7.17
CA PRO A 167 -11.22 3.80 7.14
C PRO A 167 -12.68 4.25 7.32
N THR A 168 -12.89 5.34 8.04
CA THR A 168 -14.22 5.90 8.33
C THR A 168 -14.47 7.24 7.65
N GLY A 169 -13.65 7.56 6.62
CA GLY A 169 -13.65 8.89 6.04
C GLY A 169 -12.91 9.93 6.88
N LEU A 170 -13.05 11.20 6.51
CA LEU A 170 -12.49 12.34 7.23
C LEU A 170 -13.48 13.49 7.20
N TYR A 171 -14.20 13.70 8.30
CA TYR A 171 -15.24 14.72 8.41
C TYR A 171 -15.62 14.99 9.87
N ARG A 172 -16.42 16.00 10.09
CA ARG A 172 -17.09 16.23 11.36
C ARG A 172 -18.57 16.52 11.16
N LEU A 173 -19.40 16.21 12.15
CA LEU A 173 -20.77 16.61 12.19
C LEU A 173 -20.90 17.95 12.95
N ASN A 174 -21.92 18.76 12.58
CA ASN A 174 -22.28 19.94 13.35
C ASN A 174 -22.85 19.56 14.74
N ARG A 175 -23.31 20.53 15.52
CA ARG A 175 -23.83 20.26 16.88
C ARG A 175 -25.12 19.44 16.85
N GLU A 176 -25.95 19.66 15.87
CA GLU A 176 -27.21 18.95 15.65
C GLU A 176 -27.02 17.57 15.03
N MET A 177 -25.78 17.21 14.63
CA MET A 177 -25.38 15.95 13.99
C MET A 177 -26.10 15.67 12.65
N ASP A 178 -26.63 16.71 12.00
CA ASP A 178 -27.38 16.63 10.74
C ASP A 178 -26.59 17.14 9.52
N GLN A 179 -25.47 17.85 9.73
CA GLN A 179 -24.65 18.37 8.64
C GLN A 179 -23.19 17.95 8.77
N GLN A 180 -22.69 17.40 7.69
CA GLN A 180 -21.29 17.06 7.52
C GLN A 180 -20.46 18.28 7.15
N LYS A 181 -19.31 18.43 7.77
CA LYS A 181 -18.36 19.53 7.59
C LYS A 181 -16.96 19.00 7.34
N SER A 182 -16.17 19.77 6.63
CA SER A 182 -14.76 19.48 6.41
C SER A 182 -13.98 19.36 7.72
N LEU A 183 -13.03 18.42 7.71
CA LEU A 183 -12.12 18.18 8.83
C LEU A 183 -10.68 18.11 8.33
N LYS A 184 -9.76 18.55 9.19
CA LYS A 184 -8.32 18.52 8.94
C LYS A 184 -7.61 17.65 9.97
N VAL A 185 -6.68 16.81 9.49
CA VAL A 185 -5.66 16.14 10.29
C VAL A 185 -4.29 16.55 9.77
N GLU A 186 -3.38 16.86 10.68
CA GLU A 186 -2.00 17.24 10.35
C GLU A 186 -1.06 16.10 10.72
N VAL A 187 -0.13 15.80 9.79
CA VAL A 187 0.86 14.73 9.93
C VAL A 187 2.24 15.29 9.56
N ARG A 188 3.15 15.30 10.52
CA ARG A 188 4.56 15.66 10.31
C ARG A 188 5.33 14.45 9.79
N ILE A 189 6.17 14.68 8.79
CA ILE A 189 7.06 13.69 8.21
C ILE A 189 8.49 14.18 8.41
N ARG A 190 9.33 13.33 8.98
CA ARG A 190 10.77 13.53 9.13
C ARG A 190 11.52 12.36 8.51
N GLN A 191 12.75 12.58 8.12
CA GLN A 191 13.63 11.57 7.54
C GLN A 191 15.03 11.68 8.11
N ARG A 192 15.77 10.57 8.10
CA ARG A 192 17.21 10.54 8.33
C ARG A 192 17.85 9.34 7.63
N LEU A 193 19.12 9.39 7.30
CA LEU A 193 19.85 8.17 6.94
C LEU A 193 19.83 7.18 8.09
N SER A 194 19.83 5.89 7.80
CA SER A 194 19.71 4.85 8.84
C SER A 194 20.88 4.80 9.83
N ASP A 195 22.00 5.39 9.48
CA ASP A 195 23.25 5.51 10.23
C ASP A 195 23.49 6.91 10.84
N GLU A 196 22.53 7.83 10.69
CA GLU A 196 22.56 9.18 11.27
C GLU A 196 21.57 9.29 12.44
N ASP A 197 21.85 10.21 13.37
CA ASP A 197 21.01 10.45 14.55
C ASP A 197 20.04 11.61 14.37
N ASP A 198 20.37 12.60 13.56
CA ASP A 198 19.58 13.81 13.39
C ASP A 198 18.44 13.61 12.41
N TRP A 199 17.27 14.14 12.76
CA TRP A 199 16.08 14.11 11.92
C TRP A 199 15.89 15.40 11.14
N ASP A 200 15.79 15.28 9.83
CA ASP A 200 15.39 16.35 8.93
C ASP A 200 13.86 16.36 8.73
N GLU A 201 13.24 17.51 8.87
CA GLU A 201 11.83 17.66 8.52
C GLU A 201 11.64 17.68 6.99
N VAL A 202 10.81 16.77 6.50
CA VAL A 202 10.39 16.76 5.10
C VAL A 202 9.25 17.75 4.90
N THR A 203 8.19 17.61 5.69
CA THR A 203 7.00 18.47 5.63
C THR A 203 6.02 18.16 6.75
N THR A 204 5.07 19.07 6.96
CA THR A 204 3.85 18.79 7.72
C THR A 204 2.65 18.86 6.76
N LEU A 205 2.04 17.71 6.50
CA LEU A 205 0.89 17.57 5.61
C LEU A 205 -0.40 17.98 6.32
N ALA A 206 -1.21 18.80 5.67
CA ALA A 206 -2.59 19.07 6.06
C ALA A 206 -3.53 18.19 5.22
N LEU A 207 -3.98 17.08 5.77
CA LEU A 207 -4.94 16.18 5.15
C LEU A 207 -6.35 16.68 5.44
N ILE A 208 -7.07 17.10 4.41
CA ILE A 208 -8.39 17.73 4.54
C ILE A 208 -9.39 17.00 3.67
N ALA A 209 -10.55 16.66 4.23
CA ALA A 209 -11.66 16.10 3.48
C ALA A 209 -13.02 16.46 4.12
N ASN A 210 -14.09 16.15 3.38
CA ASN A 210 -15.47 16.21 3.83
C ASN A 210 -16.21 15.02 3.23
N ARG A 211 -15.83 13.81 3.66
CA ARG A 211 -16.42 12.57 3.16
C ARG A 211 -16.46 11.50 4.25
N ASP A 212 -17.48 10.68 4.23
CA ASP A 212 -17.79 9.63 5.22
C ASP A 212 -17.53 8.21 4.71
N ASP A 213 -17.11 8.08 3.44
CA ASP A 213 -16.67 6.81 2.89
C ASP A 213 -15.13 6.63 3.01
N PRO A 214 -14.65 5.38 3.07
CA PRO A 214 -13.22 5.10 3.12
C PRO A 214 -12.47 5.63 1.89
N PHE A 215 -11.27 6.16 2.08
CA PHE A 215 -10.44 6.66 0.99
C PHE A 215 -8.95 6.63 1.34
N PHE A 216 -8.13 6.83 0.31
CA PHE A 216 -6.68 6.86 0.43
C PHE A 216 -6.11 8.22 0.04
N ARG A 217 -4.91 8.52 0.57
CA ARG A 217 -4.03 9.61 0.15
C ARG A 217 -2.62 9.08 0.06
N GLN A 218 -1.85 9.60 -0.90
CA GLN A 218 -0.43 9.31 -0.96
C GLN A 218 0.38 10.60 -0.98
N PHE A 219 1.58 10.51 -0.43
CA PHE A 219 2.59 11.56 -0.48
C PHE A 219 3.93 10.95 -0.87
N SER A 220 4.56 11.52 -1.90
CA SER A 220 5.85 11.05 -2.42
C SER A 220 6.84 12.18 -2.46
N TRP A 221 8.10 11.90 -2.13
CA TRP A 221 9.18 12.88 -2.21
C TRP A 221 10.50 12.22 -2.61
N GLN A 222 11.39 13.03 -3.19
CA GLN A 222 12.76 12.65 -3.49
C GLN A 222 13.59 12.69 -2.22
N LEU A 223 14.30 11.62 -1.92
CA LEU A 223 15.26 11.57 -0.84
C LEU A 223 16.53 12.36 -1.20
N PRO A 224 17.23 13.00 -0.24
CA PRO A 224 18.43 13.78 -0.49
C PRO A 224 19.54 13.01 -1.19
N SER A 225 19.68 11.74 -0.85
CA SER A 225 20.64 10.83 -1.47
C SER A 225 20.05 9.43 -1.61
N ARG A 226 20.63 8.64 -2.49
CA ARG A 226 20.34 7.23 -2.61
C ARG A 226 20.84 6.48 -1.38
N GLY A 227 19.95 5.77 -0.69
CA GLY A 227 20.34 5.12 0.55
C GLY A 227 19.24 4.28 1.20
N ARG A 228 19.49 3.89 2.43
CA ARG A 228 18.52 3.33 3.35
C ARG A 228 18.17 4.41 4.37
N TRP A 229 16.91 4.79 4.40
CA TRP A 229 16.41 5.91 5.19
C TRP A 229 15.44 5.43 6.26
N GLN A 230 15.45 6.09 7.40
CA GLN A 230 14.36 6.04 8.35
C GLN A 230 13.39 7.17 8.05
N VAL A 231 12.11 6.87 8.06
CA VAL A 231 11.01 7.82 7.88
C VAL A 231 10.17 7.79 9.14
N GLU A 232 10.01 8.93 9.77
CA GLU A 232 9.16 9.13 10.93
C GLU A 232 7.89 9.86 10.51
N VAL A 233 6.75 9.32 10.95
CA VAL A 233 5.42 9.86 10.67
C VAL A 233 4.73 10.12 12.00
N THR A 234 4.42 11.38 12.31
CA THR A 234 3.83 11.79 13.59
C THR A 234 2.54 12.56 13.35
N ARG A 235 1.43 12.09 13.92
CA ARG A 235 0.18 12.85 13.93
C ARG A 235 0.32 14.07 14.82
N MET A 236 0.06 15.27 14.26
CA MET A 236 0.14 16.54 14.96
C MET A 236 -1.23 16.99 15.52
N THR A 237 -2.31 16.49 14.96
CA THR A 237 -3.67 16.74 15.47
C THR A 237 -3.95 15.86 16.69
N ALA A 238 -4.20 16.47 17.84
CA ALA A 238 -4.51 15.75 19.08
C ALA A 238 -5.81 14.94 18.96
N GLU A 239 -5.88 13.85 19.73
CA GLU A 239 -7.09 13.06 19.95
C GLU A 239 -8.28 13.99 20.28
N ARG A 240 -9.42 13.73 19.66
CA ARG A 240 -10.67 14.43 19.90
C ARG A 240 -11.59 13.56 20.76
N THR A 241 -12.22 14.17 21.73
CA THR A 241 -13.02 13.49 22.74
C THR A 241 -14.52 13.43 22.40
N ASN A 242 -14.88 13.99 21.26
CA ASN A 242 -16.25 14.13 20.85
C ASN A 242 -16.56 13.19 19.69
N ASP A 243 -17.64 12.45 19.78
CA ASP A 243 -18.16 11.47 18.81
C ASP A 243 -18.57 12.06 17.45
N ARG A 244 -18.58 13.39 17.32
CA ARG A 244 -18.85 14.09 16.06
C ARG A 244 -17.65 14.19 15.11
N TYR A 245 -16.46 13.74 15.53
CA TYR A 245 -15.25 13.82 14.71
C TYR A 245 -14.84 12.45 14.23
N PHE A 246 -14.70 12.31 12.93
CA PHE A 246 -14.26 11.11 12.24
C PHE A 246 -12.91 11.43 11.60
N ASP A 247 -11.84 11.16 12.32
CA ASP A 247 -10.49 11.59 11.96
C ASP A 247 -9.43 10.49 12.17
N GLN A 248 -9.88 9.23 12.11
CA GLN A 248 -8.98 8.10 12.14
C GLN A 248 -8.11 8.09 10.87
N VAL A 249 -6.82 8.02 11.04
CA VAL A 249 -5.84 7.94 9.96
C VAL A 249 -4.86 6.82 10.22
N MET A 250 -4.67 5.97 9.20
CA MET A 250 -3.74 4.85 9.23
C MET A 250 -2.58 5.13 8.28
N LEU A 251 -1.35 4.83 8.71
CA LEU A 251 -0.24 4.64 7.77
C LEU A 251 -0.39 3.25 7.18
N ALA A 252 -0.87 3.15 5.94
CA ALA A 252 -1.18 1.88 5.29
C ALA A 252 0.05 1.22 4.67
N ALA A 253 0.96 2.01 4.09
CA ALA A 253 2.19 1.50 3.49
C ALA A 253 3.28 2.56 3.41
N VAL A 254 4.52 2.07 3.37
CA VAL A 254 5.71 2.82 2.95
C VAL A 254 6.26 2.16 1.70
N GLN A 255 6.47 2.95 0.65
CA GLN A 255 7.06 2.46 -0.60
C GLN A 255 8.45 3.04 -0.79
N SER A 256 9.35 2.18 -1.19
CA SER A 256 10.73 2.47 -1.56
C SER A 256 10.89 2.33 -3.06
N ILE A 257 11.13 3.43 -3.77
CA ILE A 257 11.25 3.45 -5.22
C ILE A 257 12.72 3.63 -5.60
N ARG A 258 13.19 2.73 -6.48
CA ARG A 258 14.56 2.70 -7.01
C ARG A 258 14.54 3.09 -8.48
N SER A 259 14.90 4.33 -8.79
CA SER A 259 14.79 4.85 -10.14
C SER A 259 15.86 4.34 -11.11
N GLU A 260 17.02 3.92 -10.60
CA GLU A 260 18.09 3.34 -11.43
C GLU A 260 17.90 1.85 -11.79
N TYR A 261 16.86 1.24 -11.22
CA TYR A 261 16.42 -0.10 -11.63
C TYR A 261 15.12 0.01 -12.44
N PRO A 262 15.10 0.74 -13.57
CA PRO A 262 13.95 0.67 -14.44
C PRO A 262 13.81 -0.76 -14.90
N LEU A 263 12.59 -1.23 -15.06
CA LEU A 263 12.32 -2.56 -15.62
C LEU A 263 12.54 -2.53 -17.15
N ASN A 264 13.66 -1.97 -17.56
CA ASN A 264 14.14 -2.11 -18.92
C ASN A 264 14.89 -3.42 -19.01
N VAL A 265 14.20 -4.45 -19.46
CA VAL A 265 14.79 -5.78 -19.63
C VAL A 265 15.51 -5.79 -20.97
N ALA A 266 16.84 -5.81 -20.93
CA ALA A 266 17.68 -5.89 -22.13
C ALA A 266 17.50 -7.18 -22.94
N LYS A 267 16.65 -8.10 -22.50
CA LYS A 267 16.35 -9.38 -23.15
C LYS A 267 14.93 -9.39 -23.69
N PRO A 268 14.65 -10.06 -24.81
CA PRO A 268 13.31 -10.21 -25.35
C PRO A 268 12.47 -11.11 -24.45
N LEU A 269 11.71 -10.49 -23.53
CA LEU A 269 10.78 -11.16 -22.63
C LEU A 269 9.35 -10.79 -22.96
N ALA A 270 8.49 -11.80 -23.08
CA ALA A 270 7.06 -11.59 -23.18
C ALA A 270 6.51 -11.20 -21.80
N LEU A 271 5.97 -9.98 -21.70
CA LEU A 271 5.54 -9.35 -20.44
C LEU A 271 4.09 -8.91 -20.51
N THR A 272 3.44 -8.88 -19.35
CA THR A 272 2.16 -8.21 -19.16
C THR A 272 2.24 -7.36 -17.90
N ALA A 273 2.07 -6.05 -18.06
CA ALA A 273 1.81 -5.14 -16.96
C ALA A 273 0.30 -4.93 -16.82
N ILE A 274 -0.20 -4.97 -15.59
CA ILE A 274 -1.61 -4.76 -15.28
C ILE A 274 -1.70 -3.72 -14.17
N ARG A 275 -2.65 -2.78 -14.33
CA ARG A 275 -3.13 -1.90 -13.28
C ARG A 275 -4.63 -2.11 -13.13
N ILE A 276 -5.07 -2.54 -11.95
CA ILE A 276 -6.46 -2.87 -11.68
C ILE A 276 -6.94 -2.17 -10.42
N ARG A 277 -8.14 -1.59 -10.46
CA ARG A 277 -8.75 -0.99 -9.27
C ARG A 277 -9.04 -2.05 -8.21
N ALA A 278 -8.53 -1.82 -7.00
CA ALA A 278 -8.72 -2.70 -5.86
C ALA A 278 -10.12 -2.53 -5.29
N THR A 279 -11.02 -3.43 -5.65
CA THR A 279 -12.40 -3.48 -5.17
C THR A 279 -12.78 -4.92 -4.81
N TYR A 280 -14.00 -5.13 -4.32
CA TYR A 280 -14.53 -6.46 -4.03
C TYR A 280 -14.43 -7.45 -5.21
N GLN A 281 -14.35 -6.93 -6.46
CA GLN A 281 -14.20 -7.78 -7.66
C GLN A 281 -12.92 -8.65 -7.65
N LEU A 282 -11.91 -8.30 -6.83
CA LEU A 282 -10.67 -9.07 -6.69
C LEU A 282 -10.77 -10.17 -5.62
N ASN A 283 -11.87 -10.25 -4.89
CA ASN A 283 -12.09 -11.22 -3.81
C ASN A 283 -12.94 -12.44 -4.25
N GLY A 284 -13.16 -12.60 -5.56
CA GLY A 284 -13.95 -13.68 -6.15
C GLY A 284 -13.32 -15.05 -6.10
#